data_4ff7b99c7785acbd8dd901f0935beef9
#
_entry.id   4ff7b99c7785acbd8dd901f0935beef9
#
_cell.length_a   1.000
_cell.length_b   1.000
_cell.length_c   1.000
_cell.angle_alpha   90.00
_cell.angle_beta   90.00
_cell.angle_gamma   90.00
#
_symmetry.space_group_name_H-M   'P 1'
#
loop_
_entity.id
_entity.type
_entity.pdbx_description
1 polymer ?
#
loop_
_entity_poly.entity_id
_entity_poly.type
_entity_poly.pdbx_seq_one_letter_code
_entity_poly.pdbx_strand_id
1 'polypeptide(L)'
;MFGILTVRQPADLAAVKRAALRLCPGKGVEYGEGLFRMAMFVTAAVTLPAGWSDSLREKRVTAALRYLAGRGIHEAVLPQEWQSLARTMGISPIRDRWALEACGARAVSEACAAMGITPGQVGLAVCGRSLSRTACGEVLTLARSMRTVRVYGEGNEALRAQLWRGCGIVDSGPMPEDLPVLCLLFAGGQAWAGALLTVDLRGEGERGTGAVWTPDPLPPAGALGRMPREVCPAAFAAALLRCGAVQGREIHVSRLDIPAPAQYNKEIVENYC
;
A
#
# COMPACT_ATOMS: atom_id res chain seq x y z
N MET A 1 14.72 -10.12 -7.15
CA MET A 1 13.79 -11.22 -7.46
C MET A 1 12.80 -11.35 -6.31
N PHE A 2 11.53 -11.58 -6.58
CA PHE A 2 10.50 -11.79 -5.56
C PHE A 2 9.50 -12.87 -5.98
N GLY A 3 8.74 -13.40 -5.02
CA GLY A 3 7.72 -14.42 -5.27
C GLY A 3 6.32 -13.82 -5.35
N ILE A 4 5.43 -14.53 -6.00
CA ILE A 4 3.99 -14.25 -6.01
C ILE A 4 3.26 -15.57 -5.77
N LEU A 5 2.50 -15.64 -4.69
CA LEU A 5 1.58 -16.72 -4.43
C LEU A 5 0.16 -16.24 -4.70
N THR A 6 -0.54 -16.91 -5.60
CA THR A 6 -1.97 -16.70 -5.82
C THR A 6 -2.77 -17.92 -5.43
N VAL A 7 -3.99 -17.70 -4.94
CA VAL A 7 -4.90 -18.78 -4.55
C VAL A 7 -6.20 -18.63 -5.33
N ARG A 8 -6.53 -19.66 -6.11
CA ARG A 8 -7.77 -19.74 -6.89
C ARG A 8 -8.76 -20.65 -6.19
N GLN A 9 -9.98 -20.20 -6.01
CA GLN A 9 -11.08 -20.99 -5.44
C GLN A 9 -12.20 -21.15 -6.49
N PRO A 10 -12.05 -22.05 -7.46
CA PRO A 10 -13.07 -22.22 -8.48
C PRO A 10 -14.34 -22.80 -7.84
N ALA A 11 -15.47 -22.10 -8.02
CA ALA A 11 -16.78 -22.54 -7.54
C ALA A 11 -17.26 -23.83 -8.25
N ASP A 12 -16.91 -24.01 -9.53
CA ASP A 12 -17.44 -25.05 -10.42
C ASP A 12 -16.36 -26.00 -10.95
N LEU A 13 -15.62 -26.66 -10.08
CA LEU A 13 -14.78 -27.77 -10.53
C LEU A 13 -15.61 -29.05 -10.65
N ALA A 14 -15.57 -29.67 -11.85
CA ALA A 14 -16.17 -30.97 -12.07
C ALA A 14 -15.65 -31.99 -11.02
N ALA A 15 -16.51 -32.87 -10.54
CA ALA A 15 -16.20 -33.84 -9.48
C ALA A 15 -14.92 -34.65 -9.78
N VAL A 16 -14.71 -35.03 -11.05
CA VAL A 16 -13.53 -35.74 -11.54
C VAL A 16 -12.25 -34.93 -11.35
N LYS A 17 -12.27 -33.61 -11.64
CA LYS A 17 -11.12 -32.73 -11.41
C LYS A 17 -10.85 -32.55 -9.91
N ARG A 18 -11.88 -32.47 -9.09
CA ARG A 18 -11.75 -32.41 -7.62
C ARG A 18 -11.09 -33.68 -7.06
N ALA A 19 -11.50 -34.86 -7.53
CA ALA A 19 -10.91 -36.12 -7.13
C ALA A 19 -9.46 -36.24 -7.59
N ALA A 20 -9.16 -35.90 -8.84
CA ALA A 20 -7.79 -35.90 -9.38
C ALA A 20 -6.85 -34.97 -8.60
N LEU A 21 -7.33 -33.80 -8.18
CA LEU A 21 -6.56 -32.86 -7.36
C LEU A 21 -6.29 -33.38 -5.95
N ARG A 22 -7.18 -34.22 -5.38
CA ARG A 22 -6.96 -34.90 -4.09
C ARG A 22 -5.89 -35.98 -4.17
N LEU A 23 -5.88 -36.75 -5.25
CA LEU A 23 -5.00 -37.88 -5.43
C LEU A 23 -3.57 -37.48 -5.89
N CYS A 24 -3.47 -36.35 -6.60
CA CYS A 24 -2.20 -35.85 -7.12
C CYS A 24 -1.89 -34.45 -6.59
N PRO A 25 -1.20 -34.31 -5.45
CA PRO A 25 -0.92 -33.01 -4.82
C PRO A 25 -0.18 -32.00 -5.72
N GLY A 26 0.60 -32.45 -6.70
CA GLY A 26 1.30 -31.59 -7.66
C GLY A 26 0.41 -30.99 -8.75
N LYS A 27 -0.74 -31.60 -9.05
CA LYS A 27 -1.65 -31.16 -10.14
C LYS A 27 -2.55 -29.96 -9.78
N GLY A 28 -2.25 -29.11 -8.89
CA GLY A 28 -3.08 -27.95 -8.56
C GLY A 28 -2.23 -26.76 -8.20
N VAL A 29 -0.96 -26.85 -8.53
CA VAL A 29 -0.03 -25.74 -8.42
C VAL A 29 0.57 -25.51 -9.80
N GLU A 30 0.35 -24.32 -10.32
CA GLU A 30 0.95 -23.85 -11.57
C GLU A 30 2.10 -22.93 -11.23
N TYR A 31 3.25 -23.19 -11.81
CA TYR A 31 4.45 -22.38 -11.61
C TYR A 31 4.75 -21.59 -12.87
N GLY A 32 5.26 -20.38 -12.68
CA GLY A 32 5.64 -19.51 -13.77
C GLY A 32 6.71 -18.51 -13.37
N GLU A 33 7.27 -17.86 -14.35
CA GLU A 33 8.26 -16.80 -14.16
C GLU A 33 7.85 -15.61 -15.01
N GLY A 34 8.13 -14.39 -14.49
CA GLY A 34 7.88 -13.16 -15.21
C GLY A 34 9.03 -12.19 -15.03
N LEU A 35 9.13 -11.28 -15.97
CA LEU A 35 10.14 -10.21 -15.96
C LEU A 35 9.48 -8.87 -16.27
N PHE A 36 9.76 -7.89 -15.43
CA PHE A 36 9.44 -6.50 -15.71
C PHE A 36 10.69 -5.64 -15.46
N ARG A 37 11.22 -5.05 -16.51
CA ARG A 37 12.53 -4.36 -16.49
C ARG A 37 13.59 -5.31 -15.92
N MET A 38 14.22 -4.94 -14.79
CA MET A 38 15.23 -5.77 -14.10
C MET A 38 14.66 -6.65 -12.99
N ALA A 39 13.36 -6.54 -12.69
CA ALA A 39 12.72 -7.35 -11.65
C ALA A 39 12.20 -8.67 -12.22
N MET A 40 12.85 -9.74 -11.86
CA MET A 40 12.35 -11.10 -12.09
C MET A 40 11.44 -11.51 -10.94
N PHE A 41 10.32 -12.15 -11.25
CA PHE A 41 9.42 -12.71 -10.25
C PHE A 41 9.02 -14.13 -10.59
N VAL A 42 8.86 -14.95 -9.56
CA VAL A 42 8.44 -16.34 -9.65
C VAL A 42 7.02 -16.47 -9.12
N THR A 43 6.14 -17.07 -9.90
CA THR A 43 4.73 -17.24 -9.51
C THR A 43 4.44 -18.68 -9.12
N ALA A 44 3.59 -18.85 -8.12
CA ALA A 44 2.99 -20.11 -7.74
C ALA A 44 1.48 -19.89 -7.59
N ALA A 45 0.69 -20.40 -8.53
CA ALA A 45 -0.76 -20.32 -8.50
C ALA A 45 -1.34 -21.64 -7.96
N VAL A 46 -2.01 -21.56 -6.80
CA VAL A 46 -2.55 -22.73 -6.10
C VAL A 46 -4.05 -22.79 -6.30
N THR A 47 -4.55 -23.92 -6.80
CA THR A 47 -5.99 -24.17 -6.91
C THR A 47 -6.48 -24.90 -5.66
N LEU A 48 -7.39 -24.28 -4.91
CA LEU A 48 -8.00 -24.81 -3.70
C LEU A 48 -9.51 -24.98 -3.93
N PRO A 49 -9.99 -26.18 -4.28
CA PRO A 49 -11.42 -26.42 -4.46
C PRO A 49 -12.22 -26.17 -3.17
N ALA A 50 -13.43 -25.66 -3.30
CA ALA A 50 -14.36 -25.53 -2.19
C ALA A 50 -14.62 -26.91 -1.51
N GLY A 51 -14.76 -26.90 -0.17
CA GLY A 51 -15.02 -28.11 0.61
C GLY A 51 -13.78 -28.96 0.93
N TRP A 52 -12.58 -28.46 0.67
CA TRP A 52 -11.38 -29.08 1.22
C TRP A 52 -11.19 -28.72 2.68
N SER A 53 -10.68 -29.70 3.47
CA SER A 53 -10.26 -29.43 4.85
C SER A 53 -9.07 -28.47 4.89
N ASP A 54 -8.96 -27.70 5.96
CA ASP A 54 -7.85 -26.75 6.15
C ASP A 54 -6.48 -27.42 6.06
N SER A 55 -6.36 -28.63 6.59
CA SER A 55 -5.11 -29.41 6.49
C SER A 55 -4.72 -29.73 5.04
N LEU A 56 -5.65 -30.00 4.13
CA LEU A 56 -5.35 -30.22 2.72
C LEU A 56 -5.00 -28.93 2.01
N ARG A 57 -5.67 -27.84 2.33
CA ARG A 57 -5.39 -26.50 1.82
C ARG A 57 -3.97 -26.07 2.23
N GLU A 58 -3.65 -26.21 3.52
CA GLU A 58 -2.34 -25.87 4.08
C GLU A 58 -1.20 -26.70 3.46
N LYS A 59 -1.37 -28.02 3.33
CA LYS A 59 -0.37 -28.88 2.67
C LYS A 59 -0.04 -28.41 1.26
N ARG A 60 -1.05 -27.96 0.52
CA ARG A 60 -0.85 -27.51 -0.87
C ARG A 60 -0.16 -26.16 -0.94
N VAL A 61 -0.58 -25.23 -0.12
CA VAL A 61 0.09 -23.91 -0.01
C VAL A 61 1.52 -24.08 0.48
N THR A 62 1.75 -24.97 1.45
CA THR A 62 3.11 -25.31 1.90
C THR A 62 4.00 -25.81 0.76
N ALA A 63 3.47 -26.66 -0.14
CA ALA A 63 4.24 -27.13 -1.28
C ALA A 63 4.62 -26.00 -2.24
N ALA A 64 3.70 -25.06 -2.49
CA ALA A 64 3.97 -23.87 -3.30
C ALA A 64 5.00 -22.93 -2.65
N LEU A 65 4.89 -22.72 -1.35
CA LEU A 65 5.86 -21.90 -0.60
C LEU A 65 7.24 -22.55 -0.56
N ARG A 66 7.33 -23.89 -0.41
CA ARG A 66 8.61 -24.64 -0.51
C ARG A 66 9.26 -24.44 -1.87
N TYR A 67 8.47 -24.48 -2.93
CA TYR A 67 9.00 -24.21 -4.27
C TYR A 67 9.59 -22.80 -4.36
N LEU A 68 8.87 -21.76 -3.88
CA LEU A 68 9.38 -20.40 -3.87
C LEU A 68 10.67 -20.29 -3.04
N ALA A 69 10.69 -20.86 -1.84
CA ALA A 69 11.88 -20.89 -0.99
C ALA A 69 13.06 -21.59 -1.65
N GLY A 70 12.82 -22.75 -2.30
CA GLY A 70 13.82 -23.50 -3.06
C GLY A 70 14.40 -22.75 -4.27
N ARG A 71 13.68 -21.74 -4.77
CA ARG A 71 14.16 -20.80 -5.80
C ARG A 71 14.90 -19.59 -5.21
N GLY A 72 15.17 -19.58 -3.91
CA GLY A 72 15.85 -18.47 -3.23
C GLY A 72 14.97 -17.24 -3.03
N ILE A 73 13.66 -17.41 -3.02
CA ILE A 73 12.71 -16.32 -2.76
C ILE A 73 12.59 -16.11 -1.23
N HIS A 74 12.93 -14.92 -0.78
CA HIS A 74 12.83 -14.50 0.63
C HIS A 74 11.72 -13.48 0.87
N GLU A 75 11.19 -12.86 -0.18
CA GLU A 75 10.07 -11.90 -0.11
C GLU A 75 9.03 -12.25 -1.17
N ALA A 76 7.74 -12.26 -0.80
CA ALA A 76 6.68 -12.58 -1.73
C ALA A 76 5.38 -11.79 -1.49
N VAL A 77 4.65 -11.52 -2.57
CA VAL A 77 3.26 -11.08 -2.53
C VAL A 77 2.39 -12.30 -2.21
N LEU A 78 1.65 -12.24 -1.12
CA LEU A 78 0.90 -13.37 -0.56
C LEU A 78 -0.48 -12.91 -0.11
N PRO A 79 -1.54 -13.74 -0.28
CA PRO A 79 -2.81 -13.51 0.38
C PRO A 79 -2.64 -13.47 1.91
N GLN A 80 -3.42 -12.62 2.59
CA GLN A 80 -3.27 -12.34 4.02
C GLN A 80 -3.35 -13.60 4.88
N GLU A 81 -4.25 -14.52 4.54
CA GLU A 81 -4.47 -15.78 5.25
C GLU A 81 -3.22 -16.70 5.31
N TRP A 82 -2.30 -16.58 4.35
CA TRP A 82 -1.11 -17.43 4.23
C TRP A 82 0.19 -16.77 4.69
N GLN A 83 0.15 -15.52 5.12
CA GLN A 83 1.34 -14.78 5.52
C GLN A 83 2.05 -15.39 6.73
N SER A 84 1.29 -15.92 7.71
CA SER A 84 1.87 -16.56 8.88
C SER A 84 2.64 -17.83 8.49
N LEU A 85 2.04 -18.67 7.67
CA LEU A 85 2.67 -19.88 7.16
C LEU A 85 3.92 -19.57 6.33
N ALA A 86 3.89 -18.54 5.49
CA ALA A 86 5.05 -18.14 4.70
C ALA A 86 6.24 -17.71 5.59
N ARG A 87 5.97 -16.98 6.68
CA ARG A 87 7.03 -16.60 7.64
C ARG A 87 7.72 -17.79 8.30
N THR A 88 6.98 -18.85 8.64
CA THR A 88 7.60 -20.07 9.19
C THR A 88 8.53 -20.76 8.20
N MET A 89 8.40 -20.44 6.91
CA MET A 89 9.23 -20.95 5.83
C MET A 89 10.32 -19.97 5.35
N GLY A 90 10.55 -18.90 6.10
CA GLY A 90 11.56 -17.89 5.79
C GLY A 90 11.16 -16.93 4.65
N ILE A 91 9.88 -16.90 4.25
CA ILE A 91 9.38 -15.95 3.23
C ILE A 91 8.66 -14.80 3.91
N SER A 92 9.18 -13.59 3.76
CA SER A 92 8.59 -12.38 4.28
C SER A 92 7.48 -11.86 3.34
N PRO A 93 6.28 -11.55 3.87
CA PRO A 93 5.22 -10.96 3.06
C PRO A 93 5.59 -9.55 2.58
N ILE A 94 5.40 -9.28 1.30
CA ILE A 94 5.45 -7.93 0.75
C ILE A 94 4.11 -7.27 1.03
N ARG A 95 4.14 -6.11 1.71
CA ARG A 95 2.96 -5.37 2.09
C ARG A 95 2.69 -4.23 1.11
N ASP A 96 1.43 -3.99 0.80
CA ASP A 96 0.93 -2.88 -0.01
C ASP A 96 1.32 -1.51 0.57
N ARG A 97 1.47 -1.41 1.90
CA ARG A 97 1.88 -0.20 2.60
C ARG A 97 3.10 0.49 1.98
N TRP A 98 4.06 -0.27 1.46
CA TRP A 98 5.24 0.33 0.84
C TRP A 98 4.91 1.11 -0.44
N ALA A 99 3.93 0.64 -1.21
CA ALA A 99 3.43 1.37 -2.37
C ALA A 99 2.59 2.59 -1.95
N LEU A 100 1.79 2.45 -0.89
CA LEU A 100 1.03 3.55 -0.31
C LEU A 100 1.96 4.67 0.18
N GLU A 101 2.96 4.34 0.97
CA GLU A 101 3.94 5.32 1.44
C GLU A 101 4.67 6.03 0.29
N ALA A 102 4.99 5.31 -0.79
CA ALA A 102 5.70 5.87 -1.94
C ALA A 102 4.84 6.72 -2.88
N CYS A 103 3.52 6.71 -2.73
CA CYS A 103 2.62 7.57 -3.48
C CYS A 103 2.04 8.73 -2.64
N GLY A 104 2.52 8.93 -1.42
CA GLY A 104 1.96 9.89 -0.47
C GLY A 104 1.85 11.31 -1.00
N ALA A 105 2.91 11.82 -1.62
CA ALA A 105 2.91 13.17 -2.18
C ALA A 105 1.89 13.30 -3.33
N ARG A 106 1.82 12.30 -4.21
CA ARG A 106 0.85 12.28 -5.31
C ARG A 106 -0.58 12.18 -4.76
N ALA A 107 -0.82 11.32 -3.77
CA ALA A 107 -2.13 11.18 -3.16
C ALA A 107 -2.63 12.50 -2.57
N VAL A 108 -1.78 13.24 -1.86
CA VAL A 108 -2.13 14.57 -1.35
C VAL A 108 -2.39 15.56 -2.49
N SER A 109 -1.58 15.54 -3.56
CA SER A 109 -1.80 16.43 -4.71
C SER A 109 -3.13 16.14 -5.41
N GLU A 110 -3.48 14.86 -5.61
CA GLU A 110 -4.77 14.46 -6.17
C GLU A 110 -5.94 14.84 -5.24
N ALA A 111 -5.76 14.72 -3.92
CA ALA A 111 -6.75 15.15 -2.95
C ALA A 111 -6.99 16.67 -3.01
N CYS A 112 -5.92 17.48 -3.06
CA CYS A 112 -6.02 18.92 -3.25
C CYS A 112 -6.76 19.28 -4.53
N ALA A 113 -6.39 18.65 -5.66
CA ALA A 113 -7.03 18.88 -6.95
C ALA A 113 -8.52 18.54 -6.94
N ALA A 114 -8.89 17.42 -6.33
CA ALA A 114 -10.27 16.98 -6.24
C ALA A 114 -11.15 17.89 -5.35
N MET A 115 -10.54 18.53 -4.35
CA MET A 115 -11.20 19.50 -3.48
C MET A 115 -11.15 20.94 -4.01
N GLY A 116 -10.47 21.20 -5.13
CA GLY A 116 -10.27 22.55 -5.66
C GLY A 116 -9.36 23.43 -4.78
N ILE A 117 -8.48 22.84 -3.97
CA ILE A 117 -7.64 23.53 -3.00
C ILE A 117 -6.20 23.63 -3.50
N THR A 118 -5.60 24.79 -3.37
CA THR A 118 -4.19 24.99 -3.69
C THR A 118 -3.30 24.54 -2.53
N PRO A 119 -2.28 23.68 -2.75
CA PRO A 119 -1.39 23.19 -1.68
C PRO A 119 -0.79 24.30 -0.78
N GLY A 120 -0.43 25.46 -1.36
CA GLY A 120 0.10 26.60 -0.63
C GLY A 120 -0.87 27.28 0.34
N GLN A 121 -2.13 26.90 0.35
CA GLN A 121 -3.18 27.40 1.23
C GLN A 121 -3.53 26.41 2.35
N VAL A 122 -2.89 25.25 2.38
CA VAL A 122 -3.24 24.13 3.27
C VAL A 122 -2.08 23.76 4.18
N GLY A 123 -2.40 23.45 5.43
CA GLY A 123 -1.49 22.79 6.36
C GLY A 123 -1.47 21.27 6.17
N LEU A 124 -0.33 20.66 6.43
CA LEU A 124 -0.17 19.21 6.40
C LEU A 124 0.17 18.69 7.80
N ALA A 125 -0.74 17.91 8.38
CA ALA A 125 -0.49 17.12 9.57
C ALA A 125 0.03 15.73 9.18
N VAL A 126 1.28 15.44 9.48
CA VAL A 126 1.90 14.13 9.25
C VAL A 126 1.84 13.33 10.53
N CYS A 127 1.03 12.28 10.55
CA CYS A 127 0.76 11.48 11.73
C CYS A 127 1.30 10.05 11.55
N GLY A 128 2.27 9.65 12.38
CA GLY A 128 2.85 8.32 12.30
C GLY A 128 4.00 8.13 13.29
N ARG A 129 4.37 6.87 13.53
CA ARG A 129 5.50 6.52 14.40
C ARG A 129 6.64 5.98 13.56
N SER A 130 7.84 6.54 13.74
CA SER A 130 9.08 6.06 13.10
C SER A 130 8.92 5.88 11.57
N LEU A 131 8.64 6.96 10.86
CA LEU A 131 8.37 6.93 9.43
C LEU A 131 9.53 6.28 8.64
N SER A 132 9.19 5.51 7.63
CA SER A 132 10.18 4.91 6.73
C SER A 132 10.93 5.99 5.94
N ARG A 133 12.10 5.64 5.40
CA ARG A 133 12.88 6.55 4.54
C ARG A 133 12.07 7.04 3.34
N THR A 134 11.24 6.16 2.75
CA THR A 134 10.34 6.49 1.64
C THR A 134 9.29 7.50 2.07
N ALA A 135 8.60 7.25 3.19
CA ALA A 135 7.61 8.17 3.76
C ALA A 135 8.23 9.55 4.07
N CYS A 136 9.44 9.59 4.66
CA CYS A 136 10.16 10.83 4.90
C CYS A 136 10.43 11.60 3.60
N GLY A 137 10.85 10.92 2.52
CA GLY A 137 11.08 11.53 1.20
C GLY A 137 9.81 12.15 0.62
N GLU A 138 8.66 11.49 0.74
CA GLU A 138 7.36 12.00 0.29
C GLU A 138 6.93 13.24 1.10
N VAL A 139 7.11 13.22 2.42
CA VAL A 139 6.82 14.39 3.28
C VAL A 139 7.72 15.58 2.92
N LEU A 140 9.01 15.36 2.68
CA LEU A 140 9.93 16.43 2.27
C LEU A 140 9.57 17.01 0.88
N THR A 141 9.03 16.18 -0.01
CA THR A 141 8.52 16.63 -1.31
C THR A 141 7.32 17.55 -1.13
N LEU A 142 6.35 17.16 -0.31
CA LEU A 142 5.17 17.96 0.02
C LEU A 142 5.50 19.25 0.74
N ALA A 143 6.46 19.22 1.64
CA ALA A 143 6.85 20.37 2.46
C ALA A 143 7.22 21.62 1.64
N ARG A 144 7.64 21.43 0.40
CA ARG A 144 8.00 22.53 -0.52
C ARG A 144 6.79 23.25 -1.11
N SER A 145 5.63 22.63 -1.09
CA SER A 145 4.39 23.16 -1.68
C SER A 145 3.32 23.50 -0.67
N MET A 146 3.39 22.95 0.54
CA MET A 146 2.41 23.21 1.61
C MET A 146 2.67 24.50 2.36
N ARG A 147 1.61 25.13 2.88
CA ARG A 147 1.70 26.35 3.68
C ARG A 147 2.49 26.13 4.97
N THR A 148 2.25 25.00 5.62
CA THR A 148 2.98 24.54 6.81
C THR A 148 2.92 23.02 6.91
N VAL A 149 3.88 22.43 7.61
CA VAL A 149 3.91 20.99 7.88
C VAL A 149 4.19 20.79 9.36
N ARG A 150 3.45 19.88 9.99
CA ARG A 150 3.67 19.46 11.37
C ARG A 150 3.75 17.94 11.42
N VAL A 151 4.73 17.41 12.17
CA VAL A 151 4.97 15.97 12.30
C VAL A 151 4.60 15.52 13.70
N TYR A 152 3.63 14.63 13.80
CA TYR A 152 3.12 14.08 15.05
C TYR A 152 3.51 12.60 15.18
N GLY A 153 3.89 12.22 16.41
CA GLY A 153 4.33 10.87 16.73
C GLY A 153 5.83 10.79 17.01
N GLU A 154 6.19 9.72 17.68
CA GLU A 154 7.56 9.45 18.16
C GLU A 154 8.46 8.89 17.06
N GLY A 155 9.79 9.03 17.22
CA GLY A 155 10.79 8.46 16.33
C GLY A 155 10.93 9.17 14.98
N ASN A 156 10.50 10.44 14.89
CA ASN A 156 10.56 11.24 13.65
C ASN A 156 11.55 12.43 13.74
N GLU A 157 12.47 12.42 14.69
CA GLU A 157 13.42 13.52 14.96
C GLU A 157 14.31 13.82 13.73
N ALA A 158 14.72 12.78 13.01
CA ALA A 158 15.50 12.94 11.79
C ALA A 158 14.71 13.66 10.68
N LEU A 159 13.42 13.37 10.52
CA LEU A 159 12.55 14.06 9.56
C LEU A 159 12.36 15.52 9.97
N ARG A 160 12.09 15.81 11.26
CA ARG A 160 11.95 17.17 11.76
C ARG A 160 13.20 17.99 11.50
N ALA A 161 14.39 17.41 11.76
CA ALA A 161 15.67 18.05 11.48
C ALA A 161 15.88 18.31 9.97
N GLN A 162 15.41 17.42 9.10
CA GLN A 162 15.49 17.61 7.64
C GLN A 162 14.51 18.68 7.15
N LEU A 163 13.30 18.76 7.68
CA LEU A 163 12.31 19.81 7.38
C LEU A 163 12.87 21.18 7.74
N TRP A 164 13.49 21.31 8.90
CA TRP A 164 14.10 22.56 9.32
C TRP A 164 15.28 22.95 8.41
N ARG A 165 16.24 22.04 8.19
CA ARG A 165 17.45 22.35 7.41
C ARG A 165 17.17 22.52 5.91
N GLY A 166 16.28 21.71 5.35
CA GLY A 166 16.04 21.66 3.90
C GLY A 166 14.91 22.55 3.41
N CYS A 167 13.93 22.86 4.26
CA CYS A 167 12.73 23.61 3.90
C CYS A 167 12.50 24.85 4.78
N GLY A 168 13.32 25.08 5.81
CA GLY A 168 13.12 26.17 6.76
C GLY A 168 11.87 26.03 7.63
N ILE A 169 11.27 24.84 7.66
CA ILE A 169 10.04 24.58 8.40
C ILE A 169 10.39 24.27 9.85
N VAL A 170 9.93 25.11 10.76
CA VAL A 170 10.04 24.87 12.20
C VAL A 170 8.85 24.03 12.62
N ASP A 171 9.10 22.77 12.98
CA ASP A 171 8.08 21.84 13.48
C ASP A 171 7.86 22.03 15.00
N SER A 172 7.52 23.26 15.39
CA SER A 172 7.22 23.60 16.78
C SER A 172 5.87 24.31 16.89
N GLY A 173 5.08 23.88 17.87
CA GLY A 173 3.79 24.46 18.16
C GLY A 173 2.60 23.76 17.47
N PRO A 174 1.38 24.15 17.82
CA PRO A 174 0.16 23.62 17.24
C PRO A 174 0.02 24.02 15.77
N MET A 175 -0.84 23.30 15.05
CA MET A 175 -1.29 23.70 13.73
C MET A 175 -2.10 25.00 13.86
N PRO A 176 -1.94 25.99 12.97
CA PRO A 176 -2.78 27.20 12.99
C PRO A 176 -4.27 26.86 12.87
N GLU A 177 -5.10 27.47 13.71
CA GLU A 177 -6.54 27.16 13.79
C GLU A 177 -7.33 27.64 12.57
N ASP A 178 -6.87 28.70 11.93
CA ASP A 178 -7.46 29.33 10.75
C ASP A 178 -7.06 28.67 9.43
N LEU A 179 -6.21 27.64 9.47
CA LEU A 179 -5.69 26.98 8.28
C LEU A 179 -6.42 25.66 8.01
N PRO A 180 -6.95 25.44 6.80
CA PRO A 180 -7.44 24.12 6.41
C PRO A 180 -6.30 23.09 6.44
N VAL A 181 -6.55 21.93 7.05
CA VAL A 181 -5.52 20.91 7.30
C VAL A 181 -5.83 19.61 6.57
N LEU A 182 -4.88 19.09 5.84
CA LEU A 182 -4.86 17.71 5.38
C LEU A 182 -4.05 16.85 6.36
N CYS A 183 -4.54 15.66 6.63
CA CYS A 183 -3.81 14.68 7.43
C CYS A 183 -3.22 13.59 6.54
N LEU A 184 -1.92 13.37 6.67
CA LEU A 184 -1.23 12.23 6.05
C LEU A 184 -0.94 11.22 7.15
N LEU A 185 -1.64 10.08 7.10
CA LEU A 185 -1.66 9.10 8.16
C LEU A 185 -0.82 7.86 7.83
N PHE A 186 0.22 7.65 8.61
CA PHE A 186 1.11 6.49 8.53
C PHE A 186 0.90 5.52 9.70
N ALA A 187 1.51 4.34 9.62
CA ALA A 187 1.43 3.32 10.64
C ALA A 187 1.79 3.83 12.05
N GLY A 188 1.03 3.40 13.04
CA GLY A 188 1.18 3.82 14.43
C GLY A 188 0.74 5.25 14.73
N GLY A 189 0.18 5.98 13.75
CA GLY A 189 -0.39 7.31 13.91
C GLY A 189 -1.89 7.27 14.23
N GLN A 190 -2.38 8.40 14.72
CA GLN A 190 -3.81 8.70 14.85
C GLN A 190 -4.16 9.84 13.91
N ALA A 191 -5.33 9.76 13.28
CA ALA A 191 -5.80 10.82 12.40
C ALA A 191 -5.92 12.14 13.17
N TRP A 192 -5.54 13.25 12.51
CA TRP A 192 -5.69 14.58 13.08
C TRP A 192 -7.18 14.95 13.19
N ALA A 193 -7.64 15.24 14.40
CA ALA A 193 -9.01 15.70 14.62
C ALA A 193 -9.21 17.09 13.98
N GLY A 194 -10.19 17.23 13.11
CA GLY A 194 -10.42 18.48 12.38
C GLY A 194 -9.70 18.58 11.04
N ALA A 195 -9.05 17.50 10.56
CA ALA A 195 -8.56 17.45 9.18
C ALA A 195 -9.73 17.51 8.18
N LEU A 196 -9.58 18.32 7.12
CA LEU A 196 -10.50 18.34 5.99
C LEU A 196 -10.59 16.96 5.32
N LEU A 197 -9.47 16.32 5.18
CA LEU A 197 -9.35 14.97 4.64
C LEU A 197 -8.14 14.28 5.26
N THR A 198 -8.30 13.01 5.61
CA THR A 198 -7.19 12.15 6.00
C THR A 198 -6.84 11.21 4.85
N VAL A 199 -5.62 11.30 4.36
CA VAL A 199 -5.02 10.36 3.41
C VAL A 199 -4.38 9.23 4.21
N ASP A 200 -4.98 8.05 4.18
CA ASP A 200 -4.55 6.89 4.97
C ASP A 200 -3.58 6.00 4.19
N LEU A 201 -2.32 5.97 4.63
CA LEU A 201 -1.25 5.18 4.03
C LEU A 201 -0.85 3.97 4.89
N ARG A 202 -1.68 3.58 5.88
CA ARG A 202 -1.36 2.48 6.81
C ARG A 202 -1.42 1.08 6.16
N GLY A 203 -2.19 0.92 5.10
CA GLY A 203 -2.39 -0.36 4.44
C GLY A 203 -3.57 -1.18 4.96
N GLU A 204 -3.78 -2.36 4.41
CA GLU A 204 -4.86 -3.24 4.81
C GLU A 204 -4.77 -3.62 6.31
N GLY A 205 -5.92 -3.61 6.98
CA GLY A 205 -6.08 -4.02 8.38
C GLY A 205 -6.00 -2.89 9.42
N GLU A 206 -5.58 -1.68 9.05
CA GLU A 206 -5.52 -0.54 9.98
C GLU A 206 -6.51 0.59 9.62
N ARG A 207 -7.40 0.35 8.66
CA ARG A 207 -8.30 1.38 8.13
C ARG A 207 -9.27 1.89 9.20
N GLY A 208 -9.32 3.20 9.37
CA GLY A 208 -10.21 3.88 10.30
C GLY A 208 -11.56 4.24 9.68
N THR A 209 -12.51 4.64 10.55
CA THR A 209 -13.81 5.21 10.16
C THR A 209 -13.71 6.74 10.13
N GLY A 210 -14.37 7.40 9.17
CA GLY A 210 -14.44 8.86 9.04
C GLY A 210 -14.18 9.33 7.60
N ALA A 211 -13.93 10.62 7.41
CA ALA A 211 -13.51 11.21 6.13
C ALA A 211 -12.05 10.80 5.81
N VAL A 212 -11.85 9.49 5.66
CA VAL A 212 -10.54 8.86 5.45
C VAL A 212 -10.52 8.25 4.07
N TRP A 213 -9.59 8.70 3.30
CA TRP A 213 -9.33 8.14 2.00
C TRP A 213 -8.03 7.33 1.97
N THR A 214 -8.11 6.09 1.53
CA THR A 214 -6.95 5.26 1.25
C THR A 214 -6.72 5.25 -0.26
N PRO A 215 -5.60 5.80 -0.75
CA PRO A 215 -5.27 5.73 -2.16
C PRO A 215 -5.07 4.29 -2.63
N ASP A 216 -5.36 4.03 -3.90
CA ASP A 216 -5.12 2.73 -4.54
C ASP A 216 -3.87 2.85 -5.44
N PRO A 217 -2.69 2.43 -4.98
CA PRO A 217 -1.46 2.53 -5.74
C PRO A 217 -1.41 1.48 -6.85
N LEU A 218 -1.31 1.96 -8.09
CA LEU A 218 -1.20 1.12 -9.28
C LEU A 218 0.23 1.15 -9.84
N PRO A 219 0.78 0.00 -10.24
CA PRO A 219 2.05 -0.02 -10.94
C PRO A 219 1.91 0.61 -12.34
N PRO A 220 3.02 0.97 -13.00
CA PRO A 220 2.99 1.46 -14.38
C PRO A 220 2.25 0.50 -15.32
N ALA A 221 1.58 1.04 -16.34
CA ALA A 221 0.75 0.26 -17.26
C ALA A 221 1.47 -0.95 -17.89
N GLY A 222 2.75 -0.80 -18.24
CA GLY A 222 3.57 -1.92 -18.75
C GLY A 222 3.82 -3.03 -17.74
N ALA A 223 3.78 -2.72 -16.43
CA ALA A 223 3.89 -3.71 -15.36
C ALA A 223 2.55 -4.41 -15.12
N LEU A 224 1.42 -3.68 -15.20
CA LEU A 224 0.08 -4.27 -15.08
C LEU A 224 -0.15 -5.39 -16.09
N GLY A 225 0.31 -5.23 -17.34
CA GLY A 225 0.21 -6.27 -18.36
C GLY A 225 1.03 -7.55 -18.08
N ARG A 226 1.93 -7.52 -17.11
CA ARG A 226 2.76 -8.67 -16.67
C ARG A 226 2.28 -9.26 -15.33
N MET A 227 1.41 -8.56 -14.63
CA MET A 227 0.90 -9.00 -13.33
C MET A 227 -0.09 -10.17 -13.49
N PRO A 228 0.01 -11.22 -12.68
CA PRO A 228 -1.02 -12.26 -12.62
C PRO A 228 -2.37 -11.66 -12.19
N ARG A 229 -3.46 -12.17 -12.77
CA ARG A 229 -4.82 -11.58 -12.59
C ARG A 229 -5.32 -11.55 -11.14
N GLU A 230 -4.89 -12.50 -10.34
CA GLU A 230 -5.33 -12.66 -8.95
C GLU A 230 -4.48 -11.87 -7.95
N VAL A 231 -3.53 -11.07 -8.42
CA VAL A 231 -2.63 -10.29 -7.56
C VAL A 231 -3.20 -8.90 -7.30
N CYS A 232 -3.12 -8.46 -6.06
CA CYS A 232 -3.43 -7.08 -5.71
C CYS A 232 -2.45 -6.11 -6.39
N PRO A 233 -2.90 -5.13 -7.19
CA PRO A 233 -2.01 -4.18 -7.87
C PRO A 233 -1.10 -3.42 -6.92
N ALA A 234 -1.61 -3.01 -5.75
CA ALA A 234 -0.83 -2.30 -4.74
C ALA A 234 0.33 -3.14 -4.19
N ALA A 235 0.08 -4.43 -3.91
CA ALA A 235 1.12 -5.34 -3.44
C ALA A 235 2.16 -5.63 -4.53
N PHE A 236 1.74 -5.72 -5.79
CA PHE A 236 2.66 -5.87 -6.93
C PHE A 236 3.50 -4.61 -7.14
N ALA A 237 2.90 -3.41 -7.03
CA ALA A 237 3.62 -2.14 -7.06
C ALA A 237 4.67 -2.07 -5.94
N ALA A 238 4.32 -2.51 -4.72
CA ALA A 238 5.23 -2.58 -3.59
C ALA A 238 6.42 -3.53 -3.85
N ALA A 239 6.17 -4.68 -4.49
CA ALA A 239 7.23 -5.62 -4.88
C ALA A 239 8.20 -5.01 -5.90
N LEU A 240 7.68 -4.32 -6.91
CA LEU A 240 8.50 -3.65 -7.92
C LEU A 240 9.35 -2.51 -7.33
N LEU A 241 8.80 -1.75 -6.38
CA LEU A 241 9.54 -0.74 -5.62
C LEU A 241 10.70 -1.36 -4.82
N ARG A 242 10.42 -2.45 -4.10
CA ARG A 242 11.43 -3.17 -3.30
C ARG A 242 12.59 -3.68 -4.16
N CYS A 243 12.30 -4.13 -5.38
CA CYS A 243 13.32 -4.57 -6.33
C CYS A 243 13.99 -3.42 -7.10
N GLY A 244 13.60 -2.17 -6.87
CA GLY A 244 14.12 -1.01 -7.59
C GLY A 244 13.72 -0.95 -9.08
N ALA A 245 12.75 -1.75 -9.51
CA ALA A 245 12.28 -1.77 -10.90
C ALA A 245 11.41 -0.57 -11.25
N VAL A 246 10.77 0.04 -10.25
CA VAL A 246 10.01 1.28 -10.38
C VAL A 246 10.40 2.24 -9.27
N GLN A 247 10.18 3.53 -9.50
CA GLN A 247 10.33 4.58 -8.50
C GLN A 247 8.94 5.01 -8.01
N GLY A 248 8.83 5.62 -6.81
CA GLY A 248 7.56 6.09 -6.26
C GLY A 248 6.80 7.00 -7.22
N ARG A 249 7.49 7.88 -7.93
CA ARG A 249 6.90 8.78 -8.95
C ARG A 249 6.26 8.06 -10.15
N GLU A 250 6.55 6.79 -10.38
CA GLU A 250 5.98 5.97 -11.45
C GLU A 250 4.72 5.22 -11.01
N ILE A 251 4.43 5.22 -9.69
CA ILE A 251 3.21 4.64 -9.15
C ILE A 251 2.06 5.61 -9.41
N HIS A 252 1.03 5.12 -10.07
CA HIS A 252 -0.19 5.87 -10.28
C HIS A 252 -1.12 5.71 -9.07
N VAL A 253 -1.91 6.74 -8.80
CA VAL A 253 -3.01 6.66 -7.85
C VAL A 253 -4.28 6.60 -8.66
N SER A 254 -5.14 5.61 -8.42
CA SER A 254 -6.45 5.57 -9.05
C SER A 254 -7.25 6.78 -8.59
N ARG A 255 -8.00 7.37 -9.53
CA ARG A 255 -8.83 8.55 -9.25
C ARG A 255 -9.81 8.19 -8.13
N LEU A 256 -9.84 9.08 -7.14
CA LEU A 256 -10.68 8.90 -5.98
C LEU A 256 -12.08 9.36 -6.20
N ASP A 257 -12.99 8.55 -5.69
CA ASP A 257 -14.21 9.06 -5.09
C ASP A 257 -13.88 9.49 -3.65
N ILE A 258 -13.52 10.75 -3.48
CA ILE A 258 -13.48 11.34 -2.14
C ILE A 258 -14.92 11.22 -1.63
N PRO A 259 -15.16 10.53 -0.51
CA PRO A 259 -16.50 10.51 0.07
C PRO A 259 -16.92 11.96 0.23
N ALA A 260 -18.08 12.31 -0.34
CA ALA A 260 -18.61 13.66 -0.25
C ALA A 260 -18.53 14.07 1.23
N PRO A 261 -17.85 15.16 1.56
CA PRO A 261 -17.69 15.55 2.94
C PRO A 261 -19.10 15.62 3.53
N ALA A 262 -19.32 14.87 4.60
CA ALA A 262 -20.54 15.02 5.37
C ALA A 262 -20.60 16.49 5.78
N GLN A 263 -21.36 17.28 4.99
CA GLN A 263 -21.59 18.72 5.16
C GLN A 263 -20.36 19.48 5.72
N TYR A 264 -19.32 19.60 4.91
CA TYR A 264 -18.35 20.66 5.15
C TYR A 264 -19.14 21.98 5.07
N ASN A 265 -19.08 22.77 6.11
CA ASN A 265 -19.65 24.09 6.11
C ASN A 265 -19.17 24.80 4.85
N LYS A 266 -20.06 25.01 3.88
CA LYS A 266 -19.79 25.80 2.67
C LYS A 266 -19.14 27.14 3.00
N GLU A 267 -19.42 27.67 4.18
CA GLU A 267 -18.85 28.89 4.74
C GLU A 267 -17.33 28.90 4.85
N ILE A 268 -16.66 27.71 5.04
CA ILE A 268 -15.19 27.68 5.10
C ILE A 268 -14.59 27.78 3.70
N VAL A 269 -15.20 27.15 2.69
CA VAL A 269 -14.67 27.18 1.32
C VAL A 269 -14.95 28.53 0.66
N GLU A 270 -16.08 29.17 0.91
CA GLU A 270 -16.45 30.47 0.35
C GLU A 270 -15.64 31.64 0.92
N ASN A 271 -15.03 31.49 2.10
CA ASN A 271 -14.19 32.54 2.70
C ASN A 271 -12.71 32.48 2.25
N TYR A 272 -12.29 31.47 1.47
CA TYR A 272 -10.91 31.30 1.01
C TYR A 272 -10.76 31.24 -0.52
N CYS A 273 -11.84 31.42 -1.29
CA CYS A 273 -11.84 31.70 -2.74
C CYS A 273 -12.03 33.23 -3.00
#